data_42aa2b5c9d901c1c6a6d1fa8f1ebd8bc
#
_entry.id   42aa2b5c9d901c1c6a6d1fa8f1ebd8bc
#
_cell.length_a   1.000
_cell.length_b   1.000
_cell.length_c   1.000
_cell.angle_alpha   90.00
_cell.angle_beta   90.00
_cell.angle_gamma   90.00
#
_symmetry.space_group_name_H-M   'P 1'
#
loop_
_entity.id
_entity.type
_entity.pdbx_description
1 polymer ?
#
loop_
_entity_poly.entity_id
_entity_poly.type
_entity_poly.pdbx_seq_one_letter_code
_entity_poly.pdbx_strand_id
1 'polypeptide(L)'
;MTSLPLHFRNLIEVANMIKRGKATSLEVTVHMLDRIADIDRQLNSYIHVCREHALEQARTADIEITSGIYKGLLHGVPIAVKDLCFTTFAPTRAGTTIYTNFMAPYNATVVDRLECAGAVILGKLSMTEGAYTGHHPTIPIPVNPWNKNYWVGSSSSGSGVATAAGLCFGSLGSDTGGSIRYPCAAGNLTGIKPTNGRVSRYGIFPLAETLDHIGPMARSTADCAAILQVIAGWDAHDPTSIDTAVPEYSADVGKSIRDMRIGIDRSYSLDGTDPQITTALEQAVTLLEGLGARIVDVRMPDYDELVEAWIMMCAIETAVAHKDTYPTHADQYGPSLAQLIDEGHA
;
A
#
# COMPACT_ATOMS: atom_id res chain seq x y z
N MET A 1 -2.84 32.64 0.75
CA MET A 1 -2.74 31.20 1.06
C MET A 1 -1.41 30.72 0.51
N THR A 2 -0.48 30.29 1.36
CA THR A 2 0.77 29.68 0.91
C THR A 2 0.45 28.39 0.18
N SER A 3 0.96 28.21 -1.04
CA SER A 3 0.77 26.96 -1.81
C SER A 3 1.36 25.80 -1.01
N LEU A 4 0.68 24.66 -0.99
CA LEU A 4 1.22 23.43 -0.38
C LEU A 4 2.60 23.10 -0.98
N PRO A 5 3.59 22.68 -0.15
CA PRO A 5 4.86 22.17 -0.64
C PRO A 5 4.65 21.03 -1.65
N LEU A 6 5.57 20.91 -2.62
CA LEU A 6 5.45 19.91 -3.70
C LEU A 6 5.15 18.49 -3.18
N HIS A 7 5.89 18.05 -2.18
CA HIS A 7 5.78 16.70 -1.61
C HIS A 7 4.46 16.40 -0.86
N PHE A 8 3.65 17.42 -0.57
CA PHE A 8 2.31 17.25 -0.01
C PHE A 8 1.18 17.47 -1.02
N ARG A 9 1.49 17.77 -2.28
CA ARG A 9 0.48 17.79 -3.33
C ARG A 9 -0.05 16.39 -3.61
N ASN A 10 -1.27 16.31 -4.11
CA ASN A 10 -1.85 15.05 -4.55
C ASN A 10 -1.15 14.52 -5.80
N LEU A 11 -1.14 13.19 -5.99
CA LEU A 11 -0.55 12.52 -7.14
C LEU A 11 -1.06 13.11 -8.47
N ILE A 12 -2.38 13.28 -8.60
CA ILE A 12 -3.01 13.83 -9.81
C ILE A 12 -2.59 15.28 -10.06
N GLU A 13 -2.40 16.09 -9.01
CA GLU A 13 -1.89 17.46 -9.18
C GLU A 13 -0.49 17.46 -9.77
N VAL A 14 0.39 16.59 -9.25
CA VAL A 14 1.76 16.44 -9.75
C VAL A 14 1.78 15.90 -11.17
N ALA A 15 0.98 14.88 -11.47
CA ALA A 15 0.80 14.37 -12.83
C ALA A 15 0.41 15.48 -13.83
N ASN A 16 -0.52 16.34 -13.42
CA ASN A 16 -0.94 17.49 -14.23
C ASN A 16 0.15 18.56 -14.36
N MET A 17 1.00 18.75 -13.34
CA MET A 17 2.15 19.65 -13.45
C MET A 17 3.16 19.13 -14.48
N ILE A 18 3.51 17.86 -14.41
CA ILE A 18 4.42 17.18 -15.34
C ILE A 18 3.84 17.22 -16.76
N LYS A 19 2.61 16.78 -16.97
CA LYS A 19 1.94 16.79 -18.27
C LYS A 19 1.93 18.17 -18.94
N ARG A 20 1.83 19.25 -18.16
CA ARG A 20 1.76 20.64 -18.65
C ARG A 20 3.14 21.32 -18.72
N GLY A 21 4.22 20.61 -18.46
CA GLY A 21 5.57 21.16 -18.44
C GLY A 21 5.81 22.21 -17.36
N LYS A 22 5.02 22.21 -16.27
CA LYS A 22 5.22 23.09 -15.12
C LYS A 22 6.30 22.58 -14.16
N ALA A 23 6.64 21.31 -14.27
CA ALA A 23 7.76 20.63 -13.65
C ALA A 23 8.11 19.43 -14.52
N THR A 24 9.36 19.00 -14.52
CA THR A 24 9.78 17.75 -15.14
C THR A 24 9.64 16.59 -14.16
N SER A 25 9.52 15.37 -14.66
CA SER A 25 9.57 14.17 -13.83
C SER A 25 10.88 14.08 -13.06
N LEU A 26 11.99 14.46 -13.71
CA LEU A 26 13.32 14.47 -13.09
C LEU A 26 13.39 15.45 -11.91
N GLU A 27 12.89 16.69 -12.06
CA GLU A 27 12.86 17.67 -10.97
C GLU A 27 12.05 17.17 -9.77
N VAL A 28 10.86 16.61 -10.04
CA VAL A 28 9.99 16.05 -9.01
C VAL A 28 10.67 14.86 -8.30
N THR A 29 11.30 13.97 -9.07
CA THR A 29 11.98 12.78 -8.54
C THR A 29 13.19 13.16 -7.69
N VAL A 30 14.02 14.10 -8.15
CA VAL A 30 15.15 14.60 -7.37
C VAL A 30 14.68 15.20 -6.05
N HIS A 31 13.64 16.06 -6.08
CA HIS A 31 13.05 16.62 -4.86
C HIS A 31 12.62 15.55 -3.85
N MET A 32 11.97 14.46 -4.34
CA MET A 32 11.53 13.37 -3.46
C MET A 32 12.71 12.57 -2.90
N LEU A 33 13.70 12.25 -3.73
CA LEU A 33 14.90 11.52 -3.31
C LEU A 33 15.74 12.30 -2.28
N ASP A 34 15.87 13.60 -2.46
CA ASP A 34 16.59 14.47 -1.51
C ASP A 34 15.81 14.55 -0.18
N ARG A 35 14.48 14.68 -0.23
CA ARG A 35 13.64 14.64 0.97
C ARG A 35 13.72 13.30 1.70
N ILE A 36 13.77 12.17 0.98
CA ILE A 36 13.99 10.87 1.60
C ILE A 36 15.34 10.84 2.33
N ALA A 37 16.40 11.30 1.69
CA ALA A 37 17.74 11.37 2.29
C ALA A 37 17.79 12.21 3.57
N ASP A 38 17.01 13.30 3.60
CA ASP A 38 16.98 14.23 4.73
C ASP A 38 16.23 13.70 5.93
N ILE A 39 15.02 13.15 5.73
CA ILE A 39 14.12 12.88 6.86
C ILE A 39 13.85 11.39 7.12
N ASP A 40 14.03 10.50 6.13
CA ASP A 40 13.66 9.08 6.32
C ASP A 40 14.57 8.35 7.31
N ARG A 41 15.76 8.87 7.58
CA ARG A 41 16.64 8.37 8.66
C ARG A 41 15.99 8.44 10.05
N GLN A 42 14.97 9.28 10.23
CA GLN A 42 14.19 9.40 11.46
C GLN A 42 12.89 8.61 11.39
N LEU A 43 12.45 8.23 10.20
CA LEU A 43 11.16 7.58 9.95
C LEU A 43 11.28 6.10 9.61
N ASN A 44 12.42 5.64 9.10
CA ASN A 44 12.70 4.24 8.72
C ASN A 44 11.65 3.65 7.76
N SER A 45 11.07 4.48 6.89
CA SER A 45 10.00 4.01 6.01
C SER A 45 10.50 3.26 4.78
N TYR A 46 11.72 3.54 4.31
CA TYR A 46 12.38 2.83 3.22
C TYR A 46 13.37 1.80 3.75
N ILE A 47 13.28 0.57 3.26
CA ILE A 47 14.32 -0.47 3.48
C ILE A 47 15.38 -0.43 2.38
N HIS A 48 15.01 0.07 1.18
CA HIS A 48 15.91 0.28 0.06
C HIS A 48 15.43 1.43 -0.83
N VAL A 49 16.32 2.41 -1.10
CA VAL A 49 16.04 3.53 -2.01
C VAL A 49 16.69 3.24 -3.36
N CYS A 50 15.91 3.22 -4.42
CA CYS A 50 16.35 2.89 -5.79
C CYS A 50 16.76 4.14 -6.58
N ARG A 51 17.68 4.95 -6.04
CA ARG A 51 18.01 6.29 -6.56
C ARG A 51 18.32 6.29 -8.06
N GLU A 52 19.24 5.45 -8.50
CA GLU A 52 19.69 5.45 -9.91
C GLU A 52 18.57 5.01 -10.86
N HIS A 53 17.86 3.94 -10.49
CA HIS A 53 16.72 3.43 -11.23
C HIS A 53 15.61 4.49 -11.35
N ALA A 54 15.25 5.15 -10.26
CA ALA A 54 14.23 6.21 -10.25
C ALA A 54 14.62 7.40 -11.13
N LEU A 55 15.89 7.82 -11.11
CA LEU A 55 16.39 8.91 -11.96
C LEU A 55 16.36 8.54 -13.44
N GLU A 56 16.66 7.29 -13.79
CA GLU A 56 16.59 6.82 -15.18
C GLU A 56 15.14 6.77 -15.69
N GLN A 57 14.22 6.23 -14.88
CA GLN A 57 12.78 6.24 -15.19
C GLN A 57 12.24 7.66 -15.37
N ALA A 58 12.64 8.58 -14.51
CA ALA A 58 12.22 9.98 -14.60
C ALA A 58 12.72 10.67 -15.89
N ARG A 59 13.99 10.45 -16.28
CA ARG A 59 14.52 10.96 -17.55
C ARG A 59 13.79 10.38 -18.75
N THR A 60 13.51 9.09 -18.72
CA THR A 60 12.74 8.40 -19.78
C THR A 60 11.34 9.00 -19.89
N ALA A 61 10.64 9.21 -18.76
CA ALA A 61 9.33 9.85 -18.75
C ALA A 61 9.38 11.28 -19.35
N ASP A 62 10.39 12.08 -19.02
CA ASP A 62 10.54 13.44 -19.58
C ASP A 62 10.75 13.41 -21.10
N ILE A 63 11.57 12.48 -21.61
CA ILE A 63 11.79 12.30 -23.05
C ILE A 63 10.47 11.89 -23.74
N GLU A 64 9.77 10.91 -23.21
CA GLU A 64 8.49 10.44 -23.77
C GLU A 64 7.45 11.57 -23.79
N ILE A 65 7.25 12.26 -22.68
CA ILE A 65 6.27 13.35 -22.56
C ILE A 65 6.60 14.50 -23.52
N THR A 66 7.87 14.87 -23.61
CA THR A 66 8.33 15.95 -24.52
C THR A 66 8.13 15.56 -26.00
N SER A 67 8.25 14.27 -26.31
CA SER A 67 7.98 13.75 -27.67
C SER A 67 6.48 13.55 -27.96
N GLY A 68 5.59 13.88 -27.02
CA GLY A 68 4.14 13.78 -27.19
C GLY A 68 3.53 12.45 -26.75
N ILE A 69 4.32 11.54 -26.15
CA ILE A 69 3.84 10.28 -25.60
C ILE A 69 3.45 10.51 -24.13
N TYR A 70 2.16 10.41 -23.83
CA TYR A 70 1.66 10.50 -22.45
C TYR A 70 0.84 9.27 -22.09
N LYS A 71 1.37 8.46 -21.14
CA LYS A 71 0.82 7.14 -20.75
C LYS A 71 -0.33 7.21 -19.73
N GLY A 72 -0.59 8.38 -19.14
CA GLY A 72 -1.65 8.56 -18.15
C GLY A 72 -1.19 9.21 -16.83
N LEU A 73 -2.05 9.16 -15.81
CA LEU A 73 -1.87 9.90 -14.56
C LEU A 73 -0.67 9.46 -13.70
N LEU A 74 -0.06 8.31 -13.99
CA LEU A 74 1.14 7.88 -13.28
C LEU A 74 2.43 8.21 -14.04
N HIS A 75 2.34 8.70 -15.28
CA HIS A 75 3.50 8.94 -16.13
C HIS A 75 4.42 10.02 -15.55
N GLY A 76 5.61 9.62 -15.13
CA GLY A 76 6.63 10.46 -14.51
C GLY A 76 6.39 10.76 -13.02
N VAL A 77 5.39 10.14 -12.38
CA VAL A 77 5.07 10.43 -10.98
C VAL A 77 5.79 9.46 -10.03
N PRO A 78 6.53 9.99 -9.02
CA PRO A 78 7.22 9.17 -8.04
C PRO A 78 6.29 8.45 -7.06
N ILE A 79 6.39 7.12 -7.04
CA ILE A 79 5.68 6.22 -6.12
C ILE A 79 6.66 5.24 -5.47
N ALA A 80 6.19 4.43 -4.52
CA ALA A 80 7.02 3.41 -3.92
C ALA A 80 6.23 2.11 -3.68
N VAL A 81 6.91 0.98 -3.52
CA VAL A 81 6.26 -0.32 -3.37
C VAL A 81 6.68 -1.01 -2.08
N LYS A 82 5.75 -1.68 -1.41
CA LYS A 82 6.03 -2.50 -0.23
C LYS A 82 7.07 -3.57 -0.56
N ASP A 83 7.95 -3.86 0.37
CA ASP A 83 9.09 -4.74 0.16
C ASP A 83 8.78 -6.24 0.04
N LEU A 84 7.52 -6.60 -0.19
CA LEU A 84 7.12 -7.93 -0.64
C LEU A 84 6.91 -8.03 -2.17
N CYS A 85 6.86 -6.90 -2.87
CA CYS A 85 6.77 -6.90 -4.34
C CYS A 85 8.13 -7.24 -4.93
N PHE A 86 8.21 -8.31 -5.72
CA PHE A 86 9.42 -8.69 -6.43
C PHE A 86 9.83 -7.61 -7.42
N THR A 87 11.11 -7.32 -7.45
CA THR A 87 11.74 -6.39 -8.38
C THR A 87 13.07 -6.94 -8.84
N THR A 88 13.40 -6.76 -10.12
CA THR A 88 14.68 -7.19 -10.70
C THR A 88 15.81 -6.18 -10.45
N PHE A 89 15.47 -4.98 -10.00
CA PHE A 89 16.41 -3.86 -9.81
C PHE A 89 16.76 -3.58 -8.35
N ALA A 90 16.09 -4.25 -7.39
CA ALA A 90 16.36 -4.10 -5.96
C ALA A 90 16.02 -5.39 -5.21
N PRO A 91 16.70 -5.70 -4.09
CA PRO A 91 16.38 -6.86 -3.27
C PRO A 91 14.95 -6.80 -2.73
N THR A 92 14.33 -7.97 -2.57
CA THR A 92 13.04 -8.13 -1.89
C THR A 92 13.25 -8.95 -0.63
N ARG A 93 13.10 -8.31 0.54
CA ARG A 93 13.39 -8.90 1.85
C ARG A 93 12.17 -9.45 2.57
N ALA A 94 10.98 -8.99 2.20
CA ALA A 94 9.73 -9.31 2.89
C ALA A 94 9.77 -9.05 4.40
N GLY A 95 10.52 -8.03 4.84
CA GLY A 95 10.71 -7.71 6.26
C GLY A 95 11.58 -8.70 7.04
N THR A 96 12.26 -9.64 6.37
CA THR A 96 13.09 -10.69 6.99
C THR A 96 14.59 -10.39 6.86
N THR A 97 15.41 -11.11 7.59
CA THR A 97 16.86 -11.11 7.41
C THR A 97 17.33 -12.18 6.44
N ILE A 98 16.57 -13.26 6.27
CA ILE A 98 16.89 -14.40 5.39
C ILE A 98 16.98 -13.97 3.94
N TYR A 99 16.06 -13.10 3.50
CA TYR A 99 16.00 -12.65 2.12
C TYR A 99 16.71 -11.31 1.88
N THR A 100 17.65 -10.91 2.76
CA THR A 100 18.35 -9.61 2.69
C THR A 100 18.93 -9.29 1.31
N ASN A 101 19.44 -10.29 0.60
CA ASN A 101 20.06 -10.15 -0.72
C ASN A 101 19.29 -10.88 -1.83
N PHE A 102 18.04 -11.24 -1.59
CA PHE A 102 17.25 -11.94 -2.59
C PHE A 102 16.85 -10.99 -3.73
N MET A 103 17.45 -11.25 -4.90
CA MET A 103 17.08 -10.59 -6.16
C MET A 103 16.13 -11.49 -6.92
N ALA A 104 14.90 -11.05 -7.10
CA ALA A 104 13.91 -11.80 -7.85
C ALA A 104 14.30 -11.87 -9.34
N PRO A 105 14.07 -13.00 -10.03
CA PRO A 105 14.39 -13.15 -11.45
C PRO A 105 13.39 -12.42 -12.37
N TYR A 106 12.29 -11.91 -11.82
CA TYR A 106 11.24 -11.17 -12.52
C TYR A 106 10.58 -10.16 -11.59
N ASN A 107 9.94 -9.15 -12.15
CA ASN A 107 9.13 -8.20 -11.40
C ASN A 107 7.75 -8.80 -11.07
N ALA A 108 7.16 -8.36 -9.98
CA ALA A 108 5.74 -8.58 -9.73
C ALA A 108 4.89 -7.88 -10.83
N THR A 109 3.79 -8.50 -11.24
CA THR A 109 2.88 -7.93 -12.25
C THR A 109 2.46 -6.50 -11.94
N VAL A 110 2.24 -6.17 -10.67
CA VAL A 110 1.90 -4.80 -10.25
C VAL A 110 3.06 -3.83 -10.51
N VAL A 111 4.31 -4.28 -10.37
CA VAL A 111 5.50 -3.46 -10.65
C VAL A 111 5.62 -3.22 -12.16
N ASP A 112 5.51 -4.27 -12.98
CA ASP A 112 5.55 -4.14 -14.45
C ASP A 112 4.46 -3.21 -14.96
N ARG A 113 3.24 -3.31 -14.42
CA ARG A 113 2.13 -2.42 -14.79
C ARG A 113 2.41 -0.96 -14.44
N LEU A 114 3.00 -0.71 -13.27
CA LEU A 114 3.39 0.64 -12.87
C LEU A 114 4.48 1.20 -13.78
N GLU A 115 5.51 0.42 -14.09
CA GLU A 115 6.58 0.82 -15.02
C GLU A 115 6.05 1.04 -16.44
N CYS A 116 5.19 0.16 -16.94
CA CYS A 116 4.53 0.33 -18.24
C CYS A 116 3.67 1.60 -18.32
N ALA A 117 3.04 2.01 -17.21
CA ALA A 117 2.33 3.27 -17.09
C ALA A 117 3.25 4.49 -16.94
N GLY A 118 4.57 4.27 -16.89
CA GLY A 118 5.58 5.30 -16.77
C GLY A 118 5.75 5.87 -15.36
N ALA A 119 5.28 5.17 -14.32
CA ALA A 119 5.52 5.56 -12.94
C ALA A 119 7.01 5.47 -12.59
N VAL A 120 7.47 6.34 -11.68
CA VAL A 120 8.85 6.33 -11.18
C VAL A 120 8.86 5.62 -9.83
N ILE A 121 9.61 4.51 -9.70
CA ILE A 121 9.68 3.74 -8.47
C ILE A 121 10.85 4.19 -7.62
N LEU A 122 10.56 4.89 -6.51
CA LEU A 122 11.57 5.46 -5.62
C LEU A 122 12.31 4.41 -4.79
N GLY A 123 11.65 3.27 -4.49
CA GLY A 123 12.25 2.23 -3.68
C GLY A 123 11.27 1.25 -3.05
N LYS A 124 11.82 0.43 -2.15
CA LYS A 124 11.16 -0.63 -1.40
C LYS A 124 10.86 -0.15 0.01
N LEU A 125 9.60 -0.25 0.43
CA LEU A 125 9.11 0.27 1.71
C LEU A 125 9.13 -0.80 2.79
N SER A 126 9.60 -0.42 3.97
CA SER A 126 9.69 -1.28 5.15
C SER A 126 8.33 -1.87 5.52
N MET A 127 8.36 -3.06 6.10
CA MET A 127 7.17 -3.81 6.49
C MET A 127 7.44 -4.68 7.70
N THR A 128 6.39 -5.17 8.34
CA THR A 128 6.53 -6.21 9.36
C THR A 128 7.02 -7.51 8.73
N GLU A 129 7.69 -8.32 9.51
CA GLU A 129 8.32 -9.56 9.06
C GLU A 129 7.30 -10.53 8.47
N GLY A 130 7.59 -11.04 7.25
CA GLY A 130 6.70 -11.95 6.52
C GLY A 130 5.29 -11.40 6.29
N ALA A 131 5.11 -10.07 6.33
CA ALA A 131 3.80 -9.40 6.28
C ALA A 131 2.84 -9.73 7.45
N TYR A 132 3.31 -10.36 8.52
CA TYR A 132 2.54 -10.63 9.73
C TYR A 132 2.52 -9.43 10.70
N THR A 133 2.44 -9.63 12.01
CA THR A 133 2.18 -8.53 12.96
C THR A 133 3.43 -7.81 13.45
N GLY A 134 4.52 -8.51 13.68
CA GLY A 134 5.75 -7.99 14.28
C GLY A 134 6.81 -7.58 13.26
N HIS A 135 7.65 -6.62 13.63
CA HIS A 135 8.88 -6.36 12.88
C HIS A 135 9.98 -7.31 13.36
N HIS A 136 10.87 -7.71 12.45
CA HIS A 136 12.07 -8.44 12.85
C HIS A 136 12.91 -7.61 13.84
N PRO A 137 13.41 -8.18 14.96
CA PRO A 137 14.07 -7.41 16.03
C PRO A 137 15.28 -6.57 15.60
N THR A 138 15.95 -6.95 14.51
CA THR A 138 17.14 -6.25 13.98
C THR A 138 16.85 -5.25 12.87
N ILE A 139 15.59 -5.16 12.42
CA ILE A 139 15.18 -4.21 11.37
C ILE A 139 14.53 -2.99 12.02
N PRO A 140 14.98 -1.77 11.71
CA PRO A 140 14.40 -0.56 12.30
C PRO A 140 12.90 -0.45 12.02
N ILE A 141 12.13 -0.19 13.08
CA ILE A 141 10.68 -0.03 12.99
C ILE A 141 10.36 1.36 12.39
N PRO A 142 9.45 1.46 11.41
CA PRO A 142 8.97 2.74 10.94
C PRO A 142 8.33 3.57 12.06
N VAL A 143 8.53 4.89 11.99
CA VAL A 143 8.06 5.83 13.03
C VAL A 143 6.88 6.64 12.49
N ASN A 144 5.81 6.74 13.27
CA ASN A 144 4.63 7.51 12.88
C ASN A 144 4.96 9.01 12.73
N PRO A 145 4.78 9.60 11.52
CA PRO A 145 5.17 10.98 11.27
C PRO A 145 4.31 12.02 12.01
N TRP A 146 3.13 11.63 12.46
CA TRP A 146 2.25 12.50 13.25
C TRP A 146 2.67 12.56 14.72
N ASN A 147 3.03 11.41 15.29
CA ASN A 147 3.52 11.31 16.65
C ASN A 147 4.31 10.01 16.81
N LYS A 148 5.59 10.12 17.17
CA LYS A 148 6.51 8.98 17.31
C LYS A 148 6.09 7.92 18.34
N ASN A 149 5.16 8.27 19.25
CA ASN A 149 4.65 7.36 20.28
C ASN A 149 3.41 6.59 19.81
N TYR A 150 2.89 6.87 18.63
CA TYR A 150 1.72 6.19 18.09
C TYR A 150 2.13 5.06 17.15
N TRP A 151 1.27 4.07 17.11
CA TRP A 151 1.40 2.95 16.19
C TRP A 151 1.37 3.43 14.72
N VAL A 152 2.09 2.75 13.86
CA VAL A 152 2.19 3.06 12.43
C VAL A 152 1.27 2.20 11.56
N GLY A 153 0.56 1.25 12.17
CA GLY A 153 -0.12 0.19 11.45
C GLY A 153 0.83 -0.95 11.04
N SER A 154 0.25 -2.09 10.73
CA SER A 154 0.93 -3.28 10.18
C SER A 154 0.08 -3.83 9.03
N SER A 155 0.63 -4.60 8.11
CA SER A 155 2.05 -4.90 7.90
C SER A 155 2.72 -3.92 6.94
N SER A 156 1.97 -3.07 6.21
CA SER A 156 2.49 -2.07 5.27
C SER A 156 2.92 -0.78 5.99
N SER A 157 3.68 -0.93 7.10
CA SER A 157 4.07 0.16 7.99
C SER A 157 4.88 1.25 7.28
N GLY A 158 5.90 0.88 6.51
CA GLY A 158 6.70 1.82 5.74
C GLY A 158 5.89 2.50 4.63
N SER A 159 4.95 1.77 3.98
CA SER A 159 4.05 2.37 2.97
C SER A 159 3.18 3.47 3.57
N GLY A 160 2.61 3.23 4.75
CA GLY A 160 1.84 4.24 5.49
C GLY A 160 2.69 5.44 5.87
N VAL A 161 3.85 5.21 6.48
CA VAL A 161 4.75 6.28 6.93
C VAL A 161 5.28 7.11 5.76
N ALA A 162 5.81 6.48 4.71
CA ALA A 162 6.34 7.19 3.55
C ALA A 162 5.28 8.08 2.88
N THR A 163 4.07 7.55 2.70
CA THR A 163 2.97 8.29 2.05
C THR A 163 2.49 9.45 2.93
N ALA A 164 2.34 9.23 4.24
CA ALA A 164 1.90 10.27 5.19
C ALA A 164 2.95 11.38 5.35
N ALA A 165 4.23 11.04 5.36
CA ALA A 165 5.33 11.99 5.49
C ALA A 165 5.66 12.76 4.18
N GLY A 166 4.97 12.44 3.08
CA GLY A 166 5.26 13.04 1.77
C GLY A 166 6.62 12.61 1.22
N LEU A 167 6.98 11.33 1.35
CA LEU A 167 8.18 10.71 0.78
C LEU A 167 7.88 9.95 -0.52
N CYS A 168 6.61 9.85 -0.89
CA CYS A 168 6.10 9.43 -2.18
C CYS A 168 4.72 10.04 -2.41
N PHE A 169 4.24 10.05 -3.64
CA PHE A 169 2.89 10.55 -3.93
C PHE A 169 1.82 9.49 -3.75
N GLY A 170 2.20 8.25 -3.73
CA GLY A 170 1.39 7.09 -3.39
C GLY A 170 2.27 5.87 -3.26
N SER A 171 1.75 4.82 -2.64
CA SER A 171 2.48 3.56 -2.45
C SER A 171 1.59 2.34 -2.65
N LEU A 172 2.20 1.18 -2.86
CA LEU A 172 1.52 -0.10 -2.76
C LEU A 172 1.70 -0.68 -1.35
N GLY A 173 0.62 -1.25 -0.85
CA GLY A 173 0.59 -2.11 0.32
C GLY A 173 0.00 -3.47 0.01
N SER A 174 0.03 -4.38 0.97
CA SER A 174 -0.73 -5.63 0.95
C SER A 174 -1.70 -5.70 2.11
N ASP A 175 -2.75 -6.51 1.98
CA ASP A 175 -3.79 -6.66 3.01
C ASP A 175 -4.29 -8.10 3.05
N THR A 176 -3.99 -8.81 4.12
CA THR A 176 -4.43 -10.16 4.43
C THR A 176 -5.50 -10.14 5.53
N GLY A 177 -5.34 -9.24 6.51
CA GLY A 177 -6.27 -9.03 7.61
C GLY A 177 -6.38 -7.56 8.05
N GLY A 178 -5.95 -6.59 7.19
CA GLY A 178 -5.99 -5.17 7.53
C GLY A 178 -4.74 -4.39 7.12
N SER A 179 -3.75 -5.04 6.48
CA SER A 179 -2.41 -4.47 6.33
C SER A 179 -2.27 -3.32 5.31
N ILE A 180 -3.31 -2.93 4.58
CA ILE A 180 -3.48 -1.62 3.92
C ILE A 180 -4.26 -0.68 4.84
N ARG A 181 -5.38 -1.16 5.38
CA ARG A 181 -6.37 -0.37 6.12
C ARG A 181 -5.81 0.16 7.44
N TYR A 182 -5.08 -0.66 8.21
CA TYR A 182 -4.46 -0.24 9.47
C TYR A 182 -3.42 0.88 9.29
N PRO A 183 -2.42 0.76 8.40
CA PRO A 183 -1.48 1.86 8.19
C PRO A 183 -2.14 3.12 7.62
N CYS A 184 -3.20 2.98 6.82
CA CYS A 184 -3.95 4.14 6.35
C CYS A 184 -4.69 4.85 7.50
N ALA A 185 -5.33 4.10 8.40
CA ALA A 185 -5.98 4.65 9.59
C ALA A 185 -4.97 5.35 10.50
N ALA A 186 -3.83 4.70 10.79
CA ALA A 186 -2.77 5.26 11.64
C ALA A 186 -2.06 6.47 11.01
N GLY A 187 -2.00 6.53 9.67
CA GLY A 187 -1.29 7.55 8.89
C GLY A 187 -2.17 8.70 8.39
N ASN A 188 -3.48 8.70 8.65
CA ASN A 188 -4.44 9.63 8.05
C ASN A 188 -4.40 9.61 6.52
N LEU A 189 -4.52 8.42 5.94
CA LEU A 189 -4.45 8.17 4.51
C LEU A 189 -5.74 7.51 4.00
N THR A 190 -5.91 7.53 2.69
CA THR A 190 -6.84 6.68 1.96
C THR A 190 -6.13 5.42 1.50
N GLY A 191 -6.75 4.26 1.67
CA GLY A 191 -6.27 2.99 1.13
C GLY A 191 -7.42 2.15 0.59
N ILE A 192 -7.14 1.36 -0.43
CA ILE A 192 -8.13 0.45 -0.99
C ILE A 192 -7.58 -0.98 -0.90
N LYS A 193 -8.28 -1.83 -0.14
CA LYS A 193 -8.18 -3.27 -0.27
C LYS A 193 -9.17 -3.70 -1.36
N PRO A 194 -8.71 -4.03 -2.56
CA PRO A 194 -9.62 -4.39 -3.65
C PRO A 194 -10.30 -5.75 -3.39
N THR A 195 -11.25 -6.10 -4.23
CA THR A 195 -11.81 -7.46 -4.28
C THR A 195 -10.71 -8.47 -4.57
N ASN A 196 -10.78 -9.66 -3.97
CA ASN A 196 -9.83 -10.75 -4.24
C ASN A 196 -9.75 -11.05 -5.73
N GLY A 197 -8.53 -11.21 -6.25
CA GLY A 197 -8.27 -11.44 -7.67
C GLY A 197 -8.42 -10.21 -8.58
N ARG A 198 -8.83 -9.04 -8.09
CA ARG A 198 -8.90 -7.81 -8.88
C ARG A 198 -7.51 -7.28 -9.27
N VAL A 199 -6.53 -7.48 -8.42
CA VAL A 199 -5.11 -7.15 -8.62
C VAL A 199 -4.30 -8.42 -8.50
N SER A 200 -3.43 -8.68 -9.47
CA SER A 200 -2.57 -9.85 -9.49
C SER A 200 -1.62 -9.89 -8.29
N ARG A 201 -1.40 -11.10 -7.76
CA ARG A 201 -0.43 -11.41 -6.70
C ARG A 201 0.81 -12.10 -7.24
N TYR A 202 0.94 -12.27 -8.57
CA TYR A 202 2.14 -12.85 -9.16
C TYR A 202 3.37 -12.00 -8.85
N GLY A 203 4.42 -12.64 -8.31
CA GLY A 203 5.63 -11.97 -7.86
C GLY A 203 5.48 -11.20 -6.53
N ILE A 204 4.49 -11.57 -5.71
CA ILE A 204 4.32 -11.05 -4.35
C ILE A 204 4.76 -12.13 -3.37
N PHE A 205 5.63 -11.78 -2.42
CA PHE A 205 5.97 -12.70 -1.32
C PHE A 205 4.74 -12.88 -0.43
N PRO A 206 4.23 -14.12 -0.25
CA PRO A 206 2.96 -14.35 0.43
C PRO A 206 3.11 -14.34 1.96
N LEU A 207 2.07 -13.85 2.65
CA LEU A 207 1.74 -14.24 4.02
C LEU A 207 0.78 -15.44 3.98
N ALA A 208 -0.40 -15.23 3.39
CA ALA A 208 -1.41 -16.25 3.17
C ALA A 208 -1.96 -16.09 1.75
N GLU A 209 -1.58 -17.00 0.86
CA GLU A 209 -1.80 -16.86 -0.58
C GLU A 209 -3.27 -16.72 -0.95
N THR A 210 -4.17 -17.38 -0.23
CA THR A 210 -5.61 -17.30 -0.50
C THR A 210 -6.26 -16.03 0.03
N LEU A 211 -5.62 -15.32 0.96
CA LEU A 211 -6.16 -14.14 1.64
C LEU A 211 -5.47 -12.82 1.24
N ASP A 212 -4.29 -12.89 0.66
CA ASP A 212 -3.49 -11.71 0.33
C ASP A 212 -4.13 -10.86 -0.76
N HIS A 213 -4.04 -9.55 -0.59
CA HIS A 213 -4.47 -8.53 -1.56
C HIS A 213 -3.38 -7.49 -1.72
N ILE A 214 -3.26 -6.93 -2.92
CA ILE A 214 -2.39 -5.78 -3.17
C ILE A 214 -3.27 -4.59 -3.53
N GLY A 215 -2.93 -3.42 -2.97
CA GLY A 215 -3.72 -2.22 -3.25
C GLY A 215 -2.98 -0.92 -2.96
N PRO A 216 -3.56 0.20 -3.41
CA PRO A 216 -2.98 1.52 -3.29
C PRO A 216 -3.20 2.13 -1.90
N MET A 217 -2.23 2.94 -1.51
CA MET A 217 -2.27 3.83 -0.35
C MET A 217 -1.84 5.23 -0.81
N ALA A 218 -2.67 6.24 -0.57
CA ALA A 218 -2.41 7.61 -1.02
C ALA A 218 -3.10 8.63 -0.10
N ARG A 219 -2.89 9.93 -0.37
CA ARG A 219 -3.48 11.01 0.43
C ARG A 219 -4.90 11.41 -0.01
N SER A 220 -5.37 10.88 -1.15
CA SER A 220 -6.75 11.13 -1.60
C SER A 220 -7.37 9.89 -2.26
N THR A 221 -8.70 9.82 -2.27
CA THR A 221 -9.47 8.78 -2.96
C THR A 221 -9.19 8.77 -4.46
N ALA A 222 -9.06 9.95 -5.07
CA ALA A 222 -8.77 10.08 -6.49
C ALA A 222 -7.40 9.51 -6.86
N ASP A 223 -6.37 9.73 -6.00
CA ASP A 223 -5.04 9.18 -6.20
C ASP A 223 -5.04 7.64 -6.06
N CYS A 224 -5.77 7.11 -5.08
CA CYS A 224 -5.96 5.65 -4.95
C CYS A 224 -6.66 5.05 -6.17
N ALA A 225 -7.69 5.72 -6.70
CA ALA A 225 -8.38 5.29 -7.91
C ALA A 225 -7.43 5.27 -9.12
N ALA A 226 -6.58 6.29 -9.28
CA ALA A 226 -5.60 6.35 -10.35
C ALA A 226 -4.56 5.22 -10.28
N ILE A 227 -4.05 4.90 -9.09
CA ILE A 227 -3.12 3.78 -8.91
C ILE A 227 -3.84 2.45 -9.16
N LEU A 228 -5.04 2.25 -8.59
CA LEU A 228 -5.81 1.02 -8.77
C LEU A 228 -6.15 0.79 -10.26
N GLN A 229 -6.45 1.84 -11.01
CA GLN A 229 -6.72 1.76 -12.46
C GLN A 229 -5.57 1.10 -13.22
N VAL A 230 -4.33 1.37 -12.80
CA VAL A 230 -3.12 0.85 -13.44
C VAL A 230 -2.83 -0.59 -13.03
N ILE A 231 -2.96 -0.91 -11.73
CA ILE A 231 -2.55 -2.23 -11.22
C ILE A 231 -3.62 -3.31 -11.34
N ALA A 232 -4.90 -2.94 -11.54
CA ALA A 232 -6.01 -3.87 -11.66
C ALA A 232 -6.03 -4.59 -13.01
N GLY A 233 -6.67 -5.76 -13.04
CA GLY A 233 -6.96 -6.53 -14.26
C GLY A 233 -6.42 -7.95 -14.22
N TRP A 234 -6.90 -8.75 -15.17
CA TRP A 234 -6.54 -10.15 -15.31
C TRP A 234 -5.03 -10.35 -15.59
N ASP A 235 -4.49 -11.42 -15.06
CA ASP A 235 -3.10 -11.83 -15.24
C ASP A 235 -3.01 -13.34 -15.44
N ALA A 236 -2.46 -13.78 -16.56
CA ALA A 236 -2.28 -15.19 -16.87
C ALA A 236 -1.36 -15.94 -15.89
N HIS A 237 -0.48 -15.21 -15.17
CA HIS A 237 0.43 -15.79 -14.20
C HIS A 237 -0.18 -15.97 -12.80
N ASP A 238 -1.30 -15.29 -12.53
CA ASP A 238 -2.06 -15.44 -11.27
C ASP A 238 -3.40 -16.15 -11.56
N PRO A 239 -3.51 -17.46 -11.26
CA PRO A 239 -4.71 -18.24 -11.54
C PRO A 239 -5.93 -17.77 -10.73
N THR A 240 -5.73 -16.94 -9.72
CA THR A 240 -6.81 -16.37 -8.90
C THR A 240 -7.27 -15.01 -9.41
N SER A 241 -6.59 -14.42 -10.40
CA SER A 241 -6.97 -13.12 -10.95
C SER A 241 -8.28 -13.22 -11.75
N ILE A 242 -9.13 -12.18 -11.61
CA ILE A 242 -10.47 -12.18 -12.19
C ILE A 242 -10.40 -11.72 -13.66
N ASP A 243 -10.85 -12.55 -14.59
CA ASP A 243 -11.03 -12.19 -15.99
C ASP A 243 -12.33 -11.38 -16.19
N THR A 244 -12.30 -10.15 -15.72
CA THR A 244 -13.40 -9.20 -15.83
C THR A 244 -12.85 -7.82 -16.14
N ALA A 245 -13.50 -7.10 -17.05
CA ALA A 245 -13.10 -5.74 -17.44
C ALA A 245 -12.85 -4.84 -16.22
N VAL A 246 -11.79 -4.05 -16.29
CA VAL A 246 -11.48 -3.04 -15.26
C VAL A 246 -12.37 -1.83 -15.51
N PRO A 247 -13.25 -1.45 -14.55
CA PRO A 247 -14.06 -0.25 -14.70
C PRO A 247 -13.20 1.01 -14.60
N GLU A 248 -13.71 2.14 -15.07
CA GLU A 248 -13.09 3.45 -14.83
C GLU A 248 -13.32 3.86 -13.39
N TYR A 249 -12.36 3.58 -12.49
CA TYR A 249 -12.51 3.83 -11.04
C TYR A 249 -12.65 5.31 -10.69
N SER A 250 -12.18 6.23 -11.53
CA SER A 250 -12.31 7.66 -11.30
C SER A 250 -13.66 8.24 -11.73
N ALA A 251 -14.45 7.48 -12.49
CA ALA A 251 -15.68 7.97 -13.16
C ALA A 251 -16.73 8.55 -12.18
N ASP A 252 -16.77 8.04 -10.95
CA ASP A 252 -17.76 8.45 -9.94
C ASP A 252 -17.18 9.34 -8.83
N VAL A 253 -15.88 9.62 -8.86
CA VAL A 253 -15.24 10.48 -7.88
C VAL A 253 -15.79 11.91 -8.00
N GLY A 254 -16.33 12.43 -6.89
CA GLY A 254 -16.92 13.76 -6.85
C GLY A 254 -18.38 13.86 -7.32
N LYS A 255 -19.00 12.74 -7.73
CA LYS A 255 -20.45 12.73 -8.01
C LYS A 255 -21.28 12.83 -6.74
N SER A 256 -22.56 13.25 -6.91
CA SER A 256 -23.51 13.32 -5.83
C SER A 256 -23.79 11.92 -5.24
N ILE A 257 -23.84 11.84 -3.91
CA ILE A 257 -24.25 10.65 -3.16
C ILE A 257 -25.71 10.73 -2.68
N ARG A 258 -26.49 11.70 -3.21
CA ARG A 258 -27.89 11.86 -2.87
C ARG A 258 -28.64 10.55 -3.10
N ASP A 259 -29.48 10.19 -2.13
CA ASP A 259 -30.26 8.95 -2.09
C ASP A 259 -29.45 7.63 -2.00
N MET A 260 -28.11 7.69 -1.95
CA MET A 260 -27.28 6.52 -1.68
C MET A 260 -27.60 5.99 -0.27
N ARG A 261 -27.86 4.68 -0.17
CA ARG A 261 -28.08 4.03 1.12
C ARG A 261 -26.73 3.61 1.71
N ILE A 262 -26.46 4.08 2.93
CA ILE A 262 -25.23 3.75 3.68
C ILE A 262 -25.64 3.04 4.95
N GLY A 263 -25.26 1.75 5.07
CA GLY A 263 -25.51 0.95 6.27
C GLY A 263 -24.48 1.27 7.36
N ILE A 264 -24.93 1.40 8.59
CA ILE A 264 -24.07 1.49 9.77
C ILE A 264 -24.56 0.50 10.82
N ASP A 265 -23.66 -0.32 11.34
CA ASP A 265 -23.85 -1.08 12.57
C ASP A 265 -23.14 -0.33 13.69
N ARG A 266 -23.91 0.33 14.56
CA ARG A 266 -23.35 1.16 15.63
C ARG A 266 -22.64 0.32 16.69
N SER A 267 -23.18 -0.86 17.00
CA SER A 267 -22.54 -1.77 17.95
C SER A 267 -21.17 -2.21 17.41
N TYR A 268 -21.11 -2.73 16.19
CA TYR A 268 -19.86 -3.13 15.53
C TYR A 268 -18.84 -1.98 15.42
N SER A 269 -19.31 -0.76 15.12
CA SER A 269 -18.43 0.37 14.80
C SER A 269 -18.00 1.17 16.02
N LEU A 270 -18.76 1.17 17.12
CA LEU A 270 -18.57 2.08 18.25
C LEU A 270 -18.24 1.38 19.57
N ASP A 271 -18.71 0.15 19.80
CA ASP A 271 -18.48 -0.55 21.05
C ASP A 271 -16.99 -0.86 21.22
N GLY A 272 -16.44 -0.46 22.37
CA GLY A 272 -15.00 -0.63 22.65
C GLY A 272 -14.06 0.29 21.88
N THR A 273 -14.59 1.24 21.11
CA THR A 273 -13.80 2.19 20.30
C THR A 273 -13.48 3.45 21.11
N ASP A 274 -12.27 4.01 20.90
CA ASP A 274 -11.85 5.27 21.53
C ASP A 274 -12.88 6.39 21.26
N PRO A 275 -13.26 7.18 22.29
CA PRO A 275 -14.25 8.25 22.14
C PRO A 275 -13.96 9.30 21.07
N GLN A 276 -12.68 9.56 20.78
CA GLN A 276 -12.30 10.50 19.71
C GLN A 276 -12.61 9.92 18.32
N ILE A 277 -12.38 8.62 18.14
CA ILE A 277 -12.70 7.90 16.90
C ILE A 277 -14.22 7.79 16.74
N THR A 278 -14.94 7.46 17.82
CA THR A 278 -16.41 7.44 17.84
C THR A 278 -16.99 8.78 17.41
N THR A 279 -16.48 9.89 17.98
CA THR A 279 -16.90 11.24 17.62
C THR A 279 -16.63 11.55 16.15
N ALA A 280 -15.46 11.19 15.62
CA ALA A 280 -15.10 11.40 14.22
C ALA A 280 -16.02 10.60 13.27
N LEU A 281 -16.37 9.37 13.64
CA LEU A 281 -17.27 8.53 12.86
C LEU A 281 -18.70 9.13 12.82
N GLU A 282 -19.24 9.58 13.95
CA GLU A 282 -20.55 10.22 14.00
C GLU A 282 -20.60 11.54 13.22
N GLN A 283 -19.51 12.31 13.24
CA GLN A 283 -19.37 13.51 12.40
C GLN A 283 -19.35 13.14 10.91
N ALA A 284 -18.68 12.06 10.52
CA ALA A 284 -18.69 11.58 9.15
C ALA A 284 -20.09 11.14 8.71
N VAL A 285 -20.82 10.42 9.56
CA VAL A 285 -22.23 10.04 9.31
C VAL A 285 -23.10 11.29 9.10
N THR A 286 -23.01 12.27 9.99
CA THR A 286 -23.74 13.54 9.86
C THR A 286 -23.42 14.28 8.56
N LEU A 287 -22.14 14.28 8.15
CA LEU A 287 -21.73 14.87 6.88
C LEU A 287 -22.35 14.15 5.69
N LEU A 288 -22.35 12.82 5.69
CA LEU A 288 -22.94 12.01 4.62
C LEU A 288 -24.45 12.27 4.48
N GLU A 289 -25.18 12.36 5.60
CA GLU A 289 -26.60 12.78 5.60
C GLU A 289 -26.78 14.18 5.04
N GLY A 290 -25.93 15.13 5.43
CA GLY A 290 -25.93 16.49 4.90
C GLY A 290 -25.66 16.56 3.39
N LEU A 291 -24.94 15.61 2.83
CA LEU A 291 -24.70 15.43 1.39
C LEU A 291 -25.87 14.71 0.69
N GLY A 292 -26.87 14.29 1.42
CA GLY A 292 -28.10 13.67 0.90
C GLY A 292 -28.10 12.15 0.86
N ALA A 293 -27.12 11.49 1.48
CA ALA A 293 -27.18 10.04 1.67
C ALA A 293 -28.26 9.65 2.71
N ARG A 294 -28.74 8.42 2.63
CA ARG A 294 -29.69 7.83 3.58
C ARG A 294 -28.94 6.84 4.47
N ILE A 295 -28.76 7.19 5.74
CA ILE A 295 -28.17 6.25 6.71
C ILE A 295 -29.23 5.21 7.10
N VAL A 296 -28.83 3.95 7.10
CA VAL A 296 -29.68 2.79 7.45
C VAL A 296 -28.98 1.98 8.52
N ASP A 297 -29.69 1.67 9.59
CA ASP A 297 -29.17 0.74 10.59
C ASP A 297 -29.10 -0.66 9.99
N VAL A 298 -27.95 -1.28 10.12
CA VAL A 298 -27.70 -2.67 9.72
C VAL A 298 -27.07 -3.42 10.88
N ARG A 299 -27.06 -4.75 10.82
CA ARG A 299 -26.36 -5.58 11.78
C ARG A 299 -25.38 -6.46 11.07
N MET A 300 -24.12 -6.37 11.48
CA MET A 300 -23.06 -7.28 11.03
C MET A 300 -23.33 -8.68 11.58
N PRO A 301 -23.09 -9.75 10.79
CA PRO A 301 -23.13 -11.11 11.33
C PRO A 301 -22.04 -11.28 12.40
N ASP A 302 -22.21 -12.29 13.24
CA ASP A 302 -21.16 -12.73 14.15
C ASP A 302 -19.92 -13.18 13.34
N TYR A 303 -18.74 -12.73 13.75
CA TYR A 303 -17.48 -12.95 13.02
C TYR A 303 -16.41 -13.61 13.87
N ASP A 304 -16.69 -14.03 15.10
CA ASP A 304 -15.70 -14.62 16.00
C ASP A 304 -15.11 -15.90 15.39
N GLU A 305 -15.95 -16.80 14.89
CA GLU A 305 -15.50 -18.01 14.19
C GLU A 305 -14.67 -17.68 12.93
N LEU A 306 -14.98 -16.58 12.23
CA LEU A 306 -14.23 -16.17 11.05
C LEU A 306 -12.85 -15.66 11.42
N VAL A 307 -12.70 -14.98 12.56
CA VAL A 307 -11.40 -14.51 13.06
C VAL A 307 -10.52 -15.70 13.44
N GLU A 308 -11.05 -16.69 14.14
CA GLU A 308 -10.33 -17.93 14.48
C GLU A 308 -9.88 -18.68 13.22
N ALA A 309 -10.78 -18.88 12.26
CA ALA A 309 -10.46 -19.53 10.99
C ALA A 309 -9.40 -18.74 10.20
N TRP A 310 -9.46 -17.40 10.22
CA TRP A 310 -8.47 -16.55 9.57
C TRP A 310 -7.07 -16.73 10.17
N ILE A 311 -6.94 -16.78 11.50
CA ILE A 311 -5.66 -17.02 12.19
C ILE A 311 -5.07 -18.37 11.77
N MET A 312 -5.90 -19.42 11.78
CA MET A 312 -5.49 -20.77 11.38
C MET A 312 -5.02 -20.81 9.91
N MET A 313 -5.76 -20.21 9.00
CA MET A 313 -5.36 -20.13 7.59
C MET A 313 -4.05 -19.37 7.40
N CYS A 314 -3.88 -18.26 8.10
CA CYS A 314 -2.62 -17.53 8.08
C CYS A 314 -1.45 -18.39 8.57
N ALA A 315 -1.63 -19.16 9.65
CA ALA A 315 -0.58 -20.02 10.19
C ALA A 315 -0.18 -21.11 9.17
N ILE A 316 -1.15 -21.84 8.65
CA ILE A 316 -0.92 -22.94 7.69
C ILE A 316 -0.25 -22.42 6.41
N GLU A 317 -0.78 -21.35 5.82
CA GLU A 317 -0.26 -20.83 4.55
C GLU A 317 1.10 -20.14 4.72
N THR A 318 1.36 -19.50 5.86
CA THR A 318 2.68 -18.97 6.21
C THR A 318 3.71 -20.10 6.36
N ALA A 319 3.35 -21.22 7.00
CA ALA A 319 4.24 -22.38 7.10
C ALA A 319 4.59 -22.94 5.70
N VAL A 320 3.64 -22.94 4.76
CA VAL A 320 3.92 -23.32 3.36
C VAL A 320 4.84 -22.30 2.67
N ALA A 321 4.61 -21.00 2.87
CA ALA A 321 5.41 -19.94 2.27
C ALA A 321 6.89 -19.98 2.71
N HIS A 322 7.15 -20.41 3.94
CA HIS A 322 8.48 -20.45 4.53
C HIS A 322 9.14 -21.85 4.57
N LYS A 323 8.51 -22.88 3.99
CA LYS A 323 8.96 -24.28 4.06
C LYS A 323 10.41 -24.52 3.63
N ASP A 324 10.93 -23.72 2.70
CA ASP A 324 12.28 -23.90 2.17
C ASP A 324 13.37 -23.29 3.08
N THR A 325 12.96 -22.47 4.04
CA THR A 325 13.88 -21.76 4.95
C THR A 325 13.62 -22.06 6.43
N TYR A 326 12.45 -22.52 6.79
CA TYR A 326 12.10 -22.92 8.14
C TYR A 326 11.87 -24.45 8.19
N PRO A 327 12.39 -25.20 9.20
CA PRO A 327 13.07 -24.70 10.41
C PRO A 327 14.60 -24.53 10.25
N THR A 328 15.18 -24.78 9.08
CA THR A 328 16.64 -24.82 8.88
C THR A 328 17.35 -23.53 9.31
N HIS A 329 16.70 -22.39 9.14
CA HIS A 329 17.17 -21.06 9.52
C HIS A 329 16.30 -20.40 10.58
N ALA A 330 15.71 -21.18 11.49
CA ALA A 330 14.80 -20.67 12.52
C ALA A 330 15.40 -19.55 13.40
N ASP A 331 16.73 -19.56 13.59
CA ASP A 331 17.50 -18.55 14.30
C ASP A 331 17.54 -17.17 13.62
N GLN A 332 17.15 -17.09 12.36
CA GLN A 332 17.07 -15.85 11.57
C GLN A 332 15.65 -15.29 11.49
N TYR A 333 14.69 -15.91 12.17
CA TYR A 333 13.31 -15.42 12.25
C TYR A 333 13.05 -14.66 13.52
N GLY A 334 12.24 -13.62 13.43
CA GLY A 334 11.70 -12.95 14.59
C GLY A 334 10.65 -13.81 15.32
N PRO A 335 10.46 -13.59 16.63
CA PRO A 335 9.63 -14.49 17.44
C PRO A 335 8.16 -14.57 16.97
N SER A 336 7.59 -13.47 16.47
CA SER A 336 6.17 -13.46 16.05
C SER A 336 5.94 -14.29 14.78
N LEU A 337 6.84 -14.23 13.82
CA LEU A 337 6.71 -15.00 12.57
C LEU A 337 7.05 -16.47 12.82
N ALA A 338 8.10 -16.76 13.60
CA ALA A 338 8.45 -18.13 14.00
C ALA A 338 7.28 -18.83 14.70
N GLN A 339 6.64 -18.16 15.66
CA GLN A 339 5.48 -18.70 16.35
C GLN A 339 4.34 -19.04 15.38
N LEU A 340 4.01 -18.14 14.44
CA LEU A 340 2.95 -18.38 13.47
C LEU A 340 3.25 -19.59 12.57
N ILE A 341 4.52 -19.75 12.16
CA ILE A 341 4.96 -20.91 11.37
C ILE A 341 4.83 -22.21 12.16
N ASP A 342 5.25 -22.20 13.44
CA ASP A 342 5.13 -23.37 14.32
C ASP A 342 3.67 -23.76 14.55
N GLU A 343 2.77 -22.79 14.74
CA GLU A 343 1.32 -23.00 14.82
C GLU A 343 0.75 -23.61 13.53
N GLY A 344 1.30 -23.24 12.37
CA GLY A 344 0.90 -23.80 11.08
C GLY A 344 1.39 -25.23 10.84
N HIS A 345 2.37 -25.71 11.59
CA HIS A 345 2.89 -27.08 11.56
C HIS A 345 2.20 -28.02 12.58
N ALA A 346 1.50 -27.47 13.59
CA ALA A 346 0.84 -28.23 14.66
C ALA A 346 -0.49 -28.82 14.20
#